data_bea126cee4dbdee79ac02b9280ad753d
#
_entry.id   bea126cee4dbdee79ac02b9280ad753d
#
_cell.length_a   1.000
_cell.length_b   1.000
_cell.length_c   1.000
_cell.angle_alpha   90.00
_cell.angle_beta   90.00
_cell.angle_gamma   90.00
#
_symmetry.space_group_name_H-M   'P 1'
#
loop_
_entity.id
_entity.type
_entity.pdbx_description
1 polymer ?
#
loop_
_entity_poly.entity_id
_entity_poly.type
_entity_poly.pdbx_seq_one_letter_code
_entity_poly.pdbx_strand_id
1 'polypeptide(L)'
;MKKILFLIFLIFFNTTQAQEFKTAYFAGGCFWCMEESFEKVNGVLSVISGYSGGKTKNPTYKEVTYGDTGHFETIEVKYDPKKTNFKKLLDIFWVNIDPFDAEGQFCDKGYSYRSVVFYDLKKEKE
;
A
#
# COMPACT_ATOMS: atom_id res chain seq x y z
N MET A 1 -16.58 -64.33 -23.23
CA MET A 1 -17.20 -63.09 -22.74
C MET A 1 -16.16 -62.32 -21.93
N LYS A 2 -15.54 -61.28 -22.53
CA LYS A 2 -14.49 -60.46 -21.89
C LYS A 2 -15.15 -59.29 -21.17
N LYS A 3 -15.05 -59.23 -19.82
CA LYS A 3 -15.51 -58.10 -19.01
C LYS A 3 -14.46 -56.99 -19.08
N ILE A 4 -14.78 -55.90 -19.74
CA ILE A 4 -13.97 -54.66 -19.78
C ILE A 4 -14.29 -53.92 -18.50
N LEU A 5 -13.29 -53.84 -17.61
CA LEU A 5 -13.36 -53.04 -16.39
C LEU A 5 -12.96 -51.59 -16.73
N PHE A 6 -13.95 -50.67 -16.76
CA PHE A 6 -13.74 -49.26 -17.02
C PHE A 6 -13.28 -48.58 -15.72
N LEU A 7 -11.97 -48.34 -15.62
CA LEU A 7 -11.39 -47.62 -14.47
C LEU A 7 -11.56 -46.12 -14.70
N ILE A 8 -12.56 -45.52 -14.07
CA ILE A 8 -12.76 -44.04 -14.09
C ILE A 8 -11.74 -43.43 -13.15
N PHE A 9 -10.69 -42.83 -13.72
CA PHE A 9 -9.69 -42.05 -12.95
C PHE A 9 -10.27 -40.64 -12.75
N LEU A 10 -10.86 -40.40 -11.57
CA LEU A 10 -11.30 -39.07 -11.11
C LEU A 10 -10.06 -38.21 -10.80
N ILE A 11 -9.65 -37.40 -11.77
CA ILE A 11 -8.63 -36.37 -11.58
C ILE A 11 -9.27 -35.24 -10.79
N PHE A 12 -9.01 -35.18 -9.50
CA PHE A 12 -9.31 -34.01 -8.69
C PHE A 12 -8.35 -32.88 -9.08
N PHE A 13 -8.81 -31.97 -9.93
CA PHE A 13 -8.14 -30.70 -10.12
C PHE A 13 -8.28 -29.89 -8.83
N ASN A 14 -7.26 -29.95 -7.97
CA ASN A 14 -7.10 -28.97 -6.92
C ASN A 14 -6.74 -27.62 -7.59
N THR A 15 -7.74 -26.77 -7.83
CA THR A 15 -7.50 -25.38 -8.20
C THR A 15 -6.94 -24.67 -6.97
N THR A 16 -5.64 -24.60 -6.86
CA THR A 16 -4.96 -23.69 -5.93
C THR A 16 -5.29 -22.28 -6.39
N GLN A 17 -6.28 -21.68 -5.75
CA GLN A 17 -6.60 -20.27 -5.96
C GLN A 17 -5.41 -19.48 -5.43
N ALA A 18 -4.65 -18.84 -6.32
CA ALA A 18 -3.55 -17.96 -5.93
C ALA A 18 -4.12 -16.86 -5.02
N GLN A 19 -3.49 -16.65 -3.87
CA GLN A 19 -3.88 -15.59 -2.95
C GLN A 19 -3.54 -14.24 -3.58
N GLU A 20 -4.56 -13.44 -3.89
CA GLU A 20 -4.38 -12.09 -4.42
C GLU A 20 -4.12 -11.13 -3.26
N PHE A 21 -2.93 -10.53 -3.24
CA PHE A 21 -2.58 -9.45 -2.32
C PHE A 21 -2.94 -8.10 -2.94
N LYS A 22 -3.25 -7.12 -2.10
CA LYS A 22 -3.56 -5.76 -2.52
C LYS A 22 -2.45 -4.79 -2.07
N THR A 23 -2.39 -3.64 -2.72
CA THR A 23 -1.43 -2.58 -2.41
C THR A 23 -2.17 -1.25 -2.26
N ALA A 24 -1.78 -0.47 -1.25
CA ALA A 24 -2.26 0.88 -1.00
C ALA A 24 -1.07 1.83 -0.81
N TYR A 25 -1.27 3.12 -1.09
CA TYR A 25 -0.22 4.14 -1.03
C TYR A 25 -0.69 5.32 -0.18
N PHE A 26 0.15 5.70 0.80
CA PHE A 26 -0.13 6.79 1.73
C PHE A 26 1.09 7.70 1.87
N ALA A 27 0.87 9.00 1.88
CA ALA A 27 1.83 10.00 2.29
C ALA A 27 1.32 10.70 3.56
N GLY A 28 2.13 10.78 4.60
CA GLY A 28 1.70 11.31 5.90
C GLY A 28 2.87 11.85 6.71
N GLY A 29 3.71 12.70 6.09
CA GLY A 29 4.92 13.22 6.70
C GLY A 29 6.12 12.31 6.47
N CYS A 30 6.97 12.16 7.47
CA CYS A 30 8.14 11.29 7.40
C CYS A 30 7.73 9.85 7.09
N PHE A 31 8.17 9.33 5.95
CA PHE A 31 7.80 7.99 5.49
C PHE A 31 8.32 6.87 6.41
N TRP A 32 9.44 7.08 7.15
CA TRP A 32 9.91 6.10 8.13
C TRP A 32 8.99 5.99 9.34
N CYS A 33 8.38 7.10 9.78
CA CYS A 33 7.39 7.08 10.86
C CYS A 33 6.11 6.36 10.43
N MET A 34 5.68 6.59 9.19
CA MET A 34 4.54 5.92 8.61
C MET A 34 4.82 4.42 8.42
N GLU A 35 5.98 4.04 7.90
CA GLU A 35 6.43 2.66 7.72
C GLU A 35 6.32 1.88 9.04
N GLU A 36 6.91 2.41 10.13
CA GLU A 36 6.85 1.80 11.46
C GLU A 36 5.42 1.57 11.97
N SER A 37 4.52 2.51 11.69
CA SER A 37 3.12 2.44 12.12
C SER A 37 2.33 1.38 11.36
N PHE A 38 2.58 1.24 10.05
CA PHE A 38 1.86 0.30 9.20
C PHE A 38 2.40 -1.13 9.27
N GLU A 39 3.69 -1.33 9.50
CA GLU A 39 4.28 -2.66 9.69
C GLU A 39 3.66 -3.45 10.85
N LYS A 40 3.16 -2.76 11.86
CA LYS A 40 2.51 -3.36 13.04
C LYS A 40 1.08 -3.84 12.78
N VAL A 41 0.50 -3.52 11.62
CA VAL A 41 -0.89 -3.84 11.31
C VAL A 41 -1.04 -5.31 10.91
N ASN A 42 -1.91 -6.04 11.60
CA ASN A 42 -2.17 -7.44 11.25
C ASN A 42 -2.75 -7.54 9.82
N GLY A 43 -2.10 -8.32 8.99
CA GLY A 43 -2.46 -8.51 7.58
C GLY A 43 -1.63 -7.65 6.62
N VAL A 44 -0.82 -6.72 7.09
CA VAL A 44 0.22 -6.06 6.29
C VAL A 44 1.38 -7.04 6.10
N LEU A 45 1.88 -7.14 4.89
CA LEU A 45 2.94 -8.06 4.48
C LEU A 45 4.28 -7.36 4.30
N SER A 46 4.25 -6.14 3.79
CA SER A 46 5.41 -5.28 3.63
C SER A 46 4.98 -3.83 3.54
N VAL A 47 5.85 -2.95 4.03
CA VAL A 47 5.75 -1.51 3.84
C VAL A 47 7.08 -1.05 3.25
N ILE A 48 7.02 -0.23 2.20
CA ILE A 48 8.22 0.24 1.49
C ILE A 48 8.14 1.75 1.35
N SER A 49 9.12 2.45 1.88
CA SER A 49 9.27 3.89 1.74
C SER A 49 9.73 4.27 0.33
N GLY A 50 9.15 5.33 -0.23
CA GLY A 50 9.45 5.82 -1.56
C GLY A 50 8.83 7.19 -1.83
N TYR A 51 8.63 7.50 -3.11
CA TYR A 51 8.13 8.81 -3.56
C TYR A 51 7.02 8.63 -4.59
N SER A 52 5.95 9.42 -4.47
CA SER A 52 4.82 9.41 -5.41
C SER A 52 4.25 10.80 -5.65
N GLY A 53 3.50 10.96 -6.74
CA GLY A 53 2.76 12.18 -7.08
C GLY A 53 3.53 13.22 -7.88
N GLY A 54 4.86 13.14 -7.94
CA GLY A 54 5.72 14.09 -8.63
C GLY A 54 5.99 13.77 -10.10
N LYS A 55 6.82 14.60 -10.74
CA LYS A 55 7.16 14.51 -12.17
C LYS A 55 8.60 14.03 -12.41
N THR A 56 9.50 14.23 -11.47
CA THR A 56 10.91 13.88 -11.59
C THR A 56 11.06 12.36 -11.58
N LYS A 57 11.74 11.80 -12.58
CA LYS A 57 12.03 10.36 -12.64
C LYS A 57 13.22 10.03 -11.75
N ASN A 58 13.08 8.98 -10.94
CA ASN A 58 14.12 8.48 -10.04
C ASN A 58 14.76 9.58 -9.17
N PRO A 59 13.95 10.37 -8.46
CA PRO A 59 14.49 11.47 -7.67
C PRO A 59 15.30 10.93 -6.50
N THR A 60 16.34 11.66 -6.13
CA THR A 60 17.08 11.43 -4.89
C THR A 60 16.31 12.01 -3.71
N TYR A 61 16.62 11.54 -2.51
CA TYR A 61 16.06 12.08 -1.25
C TYR A 61 16.25 13.61 -1.16
N LYS A 62 17.45 14.09 -1.49
CA LYS A 62 17.77 15.52 -1.46
C LYS A 62 16.90 16.34 -2.43
N GLU A 63 16.65 15.82 -3.61
CA GLU A 63 15.79 16.49 -4.60
C GLU A 63 14.34 16.55 -4.14
N VAL A 64 13.83 15.50 -3.50
CA VAL A 64 12.46 15.48 -2.98
C VAL A 64 12.32 16.43 -1.79
N THR A 65 13.28 16.41 -0.87
CA THR A 65 13.20 17.20 0.37
C THR A 65 13.44 18.70 0.14
N TYR A 66 14.37 19.04 -0.76
CA TYR A 66 14.82 20.44 -0.94
C TYR A 66 14.55 21.00 -2.33
N GLY A 67 14.09 20.19 -3.28
CA GLY A 67 13.83 20.59 -4.64
C GLY A 67 12.34 20.77 -4.93
N ASP A 68 12.02 20.94 -6.22
CA ASP A 68 10.65 21.07 -6.74
C ASP A 68 10.30 19.85 -7.60
N THR A 69 10.39 18.66 -7.03
CA THR A 69 10.08 17.43 -7.74
C THR A 69 8.58 17.15 -7.84
N GLY A 70 7.77 17.80 -6.97
CA GLY A 70 6.35 17.53 -6.78
C GLY A 70 6.03 16.19 -6.14
N HIS A 71 7.05 15.44 -5.66
CA HIS A 71 6.84 14.17 -4.96
C HIS A 71 6.52 14.37 -3.48
N PHE A 72 5.74 13.44 -2.96
CA PHE A 72 5.50 13.26 -1.52
C PHE A 72 6.34 12.09 -1.01
N GLU A 73 6.80 12.16 0.23
CA GLU A 73 7.27 10.98 0.95
C GLU A 73 6.10 10.02 1.15
N THR A 74 6.20 8.83 0.58
CA THR A 74 5.07 7.91 0.43
C THR A 74 5.48 6.52 0.89
N ILE A 75 4.56 5.80 1.52
CA ILE A 75 4.71 4.37 1.77
C ILE A 75 3.84 3.56 0.80
N GLU A 76 4.39 2.46 0.29
CA GLU A 76 3.65 1.39 -0.37
C GLU A 76 3.34 0.31 0.65
N VAL A 77 2.07 0.03 0.88
CA VAL A 77 1.59 -0.97 1.84
C VAL A 77 1.00 -2.15 1.08
N LYS A 78 1.69 -3.30 1.11
CA LYS A 78 1.18 -4.57 0.58
C LYS A 78 0.46 -5.34 1.68
N TYR A 79 -0.76 -5.78 1.44
CA TYR A 79 -1.58 -6.42 2.46
C TYR A 79 -2.41 -7.59 1.95
N ASP A 80 -2.78 -8.49 2.88
CA ASP A 80 -3.68 -9.61 2.67
C ASP A 80 -5.14 -9.14 2.84
N PRO A 81 -5.96 -9.10 1.77
CA PRO A 81 -7.34 -8.63 1.87
C PRO A 81 -8.25 -9.56 2.70
N LYS A 82 -7.78 -10.77 3.06
CA LYS A 82 -8.48 -11.68 3.98
C LYS A 82 -8.29 -11.31 5.45
N LYS A 83 -7.24 -10.54 5.78
CA LYS A 83 -6.88 -10.17 7.16
C LYS A 83 -7.13 -8.71 7.47
N THR A 84 -6.92 -7.83 6.49
CA THR A 84 -7.15 -6.40 6.62
C THR A 84 -7.77 -5.86 5.33
N ASN A 85 -8.16 -4.58 5.32
CA ASN A 85 -8.74 -3.94 4.15
C ASN A 85 -8.32 -2.47 4.08
N PHE A 86 -8.55 -1.83 2.93
CA PHE A 86 -8.19 -0.43 2.70
C PHE A 86 -8.78 0.51 3.76
N LYS A 87 -10.04 0.29 4.17
CA LYS A 87 -10.68 1.13 5.20
C LYS A 87 -9.92 1.06 6.53
N LYS A 88 -9.49 -0.12 6.98
CA LYS A 88 -8.68 -0.25 8.21
C LYS A 88 -7.33 0.42 8.08
N LEU A 89 -6.68 0.31 6.91
CA LEU A 89 -5.43 1.03 6.65
C LEU A 89 -5.64 2.53 6.67
N LEU A 90 -6.77 3.01 6.13
CA LEU A 90 -7.14 4.42 6.18
C LEU A 90 -7.42 4.89 7.62
N ASP A 91 -8.06 4.06 8.45
CA ASP A 91 -8.26 4.36 9.88
C ASP A 91 -6.91 4.51 10.62
N ILE A 92 -5.91 3.66 10.29
CA ILE A 92 -4.54 3.79 10.81
C ILE A 92 -3.87 5.07 10.29
N PHE A 93 -4.04 5.40 9.01
CA PHE A 93 -3.53 6.65 8.44
C PHE A 93 -4.03 7.87 9.21
N TRP A 94 -5.34 7.97 9.45
CA TRP A 94 -5.97 9.11 10.12
C TRP A 94 -5.49 9.35 11.55
N VAL A 95 -5.14 8.30 12.28
CA VAL A 95 -4.62 8.45 13.66
C VAL A 95 -3.12 8.75 13.71
N ASN A 96 -2.42 8.66 12.57
CA ASN A 96 -0.98 8.92 12.47
C ASN A 96 -0.66 10.26 11.80
N ILE A 97 -1.65 11.07 11.43
CA ILE A 97 -1.46 12.38 10.82
C ILE A 97 -2.19 13.47 11.61
N ASP A 98 -1.75 14.72 11.41
CA ASP A 98 -2.53 15.92 11.73
C ASP A 98 -3.27 16.38 10.47
N PRO A 99 -4.59 16.19 10.35
CA PRO A 99 -5.34 16.56 9.15
C PRO A 99 -5.49 18.08 8.98
N PHE A 100 -5.13 18.88 9.97
CA PHE A 100 -5.18 20.34 9.91
C PHE A 100 -3.85 20.99 9.50
N ASP A 101 -2.77 20.20 9.41
CA ASP A 101 -1.45 20.70 8.99
C ASP A 101 -1.32 20.62 7.45
N ALA A 102 -1.58 21.73 6.79
CA ALA A 102 -1.49 21.84 5.33
C ALA A 102 -0.04 22.02 4.81
N GLU A 103 0.94 22.24 5.68
CA GLU A 103 2.32 22.56 5.30
C GLU A 103 3.31 21.43 5.56
N GLY A 104 2.83 20.31 6.07
CA GLY A 104 3.66 19.16 6.40
C GLY A 104 3.00 18.29 7.43
N GLN A 105 3.80 17.65 8.29
CA GLN A 105 3.29 16.88 9.42
C GLN A 105 4.24 17.03 10.62
N PHE A 106 3.68 17.36 11.76
CA PHE A 106 4.41 17.53 13.04
C PHE A 106 5.65 18.45 12.90
N CYS A 107 6.86 17.89 13.09
CA CYS A 107 8.11 18.63 12.98
C CYS A 107 8.61 18.77 11.54
N ASP A 108 8.11 17.95 10.62
CA ASP A 108 8.54 17.93 9.22
C ASP A 108 7.67 18.87 8.36
N LYS A 109 8.28 19.93 7.87
CA LYS A 109 7.60 20.95 7.07
C LYS A 109 8.12 20.97 5.63
N GLY A 110 7.21 21.22 4.72
CA GLY A 110 7.49 21.28 3.29
C GLY A 110 6.54 20.42 2.46
N TYR A 111 6.56 20.65 1.16
CA TYR A 111 5.64 20.01 0.21
C TYR A 111 5.65 18.49 0.29
N SER A 112 6.84 17.89 0.36
CA SER A 112 7.03 16.44 0.39
C SER A 112 6.45 15.75 1.63
N TYR A 113 6.21 16.48 2.70
CA TYR A 113 5.67 15.98 3.98
C TYR A 113 4.17 16.16 4.15
N ARG A 114 3.47 16.62 3.12
CA ARG A 114 2.01 16.78 3.17
C ARG A 114 1.30 15.43 3.15
N SER A 115 0.10 15.40 3.74
CA SER A 115 -0.74 14.21 3.80
C SER A 115 -1.49 13.98 2.50
N VAL A 116 -1.36 12.79 1.92
CA VAL A 116 -2.05 12.37 0.69
C VAL A 116 -2.44 10.89 0.77
N VAL A 117 -3.64 10.57 0.34
CA VAL A 117 -4.07 9.20 0.07
C VAL A 117 -4.17 9.03 -1.43
N PHE A 118 -3.41 8.07 -1.98
CA PHE A 118 -3.48 7.72 -3.39
C PHE A 118 -4.48 6.57 -3.56
N TYR A 119 -5.42 6.70 -4.49
CA TYR A 119 -6.41 5.66 -4.76
C TYR A 119 -6.67 5.51 -6.26
N ASP A 120 -7.00 4.30 -6.68
CA ASP A 120 -7.42 3.99 -8.04
C ASP A 120 -8.95 3.99 -8.12
N LEU A 121 -9.51 5.00 -8.78
CA LEU A 121 -10.96 5.18 -8.96
C LEU A 121 -11.68 3.94 -9.51
N LYS A 122 -10.97 3.04 -10.19
CA LYS A 122 -11.55 1.83 -10.78
C LYS A 122 -11.54 0.63 -9.83
N LYS A 123 -10.66 0.61 -8.84
CA LYS A 123 -10.42 -0.55 -7.98
C LYS A 123 -10.93 -0.38 -6.55
N GLU A 124 -11.17 0.84 -6.09
CA GLU A 124 -11.42 1.15 -4.67
C GLU A 124 -12.79 1.79 -4.42
N LYS A 125 -13.69 1.75 -5.41
CA LYS A 125 -15.08 2.20 -5.27
C LYS A 125 -16.02 1.18 -4.61
N GLU A 126 -15.48 0.01 -4.20
CA GLU A 126 -16.28 -1.05 -3.57
C GLU A 126 -16.22 -0.99 -2.04
#